data_811f78bb525756907d88146098b765bd
#
_entry.id   811f78bb525756907d88146098b765bd
#
_cell.length_a   1.000
_cell.length_b   1.000
_cell.length_c   1.000
_cell.angle_alpha   90.00
_cell.angle_beta   90.00
_cell.angle_gamma   90.00
#
_symmetry.space_group_name_H-M   'P 1'
#
loop_
_entity.id
_entity.type
_entity.pdbx_description
1 polymer ?
#
loop_
_entity_poly.entity_id
_entity_poly.type
_entity_poly.pdbx_seq_one_letter_code
_entity_poly.pdbx_strand_id
1 'polypeptide(L)'
;MLACGMLQILATSPLDGEGHGTPTSSTTAGNFVEGSNLLGNANGTAIGIATRAHVAMYRVCDSVCKDFDILASLDAAIKDGVDVISISLGITVALLLYSDVLAIGSYSAIAKGIFVIASTGNLGPNNCTVINGAPWILNVAASTTDRKISAIAM
;
A
#
# COMPACT_ATOMS: atom_id res chain seq x y z
N MET A 1 4.05 -2.03 -14.76
CA MET A 1 4.84 -2.04 -13.51
C MET A 1 3.94 -1.59 -12.36
N LEU A 2 3.87 -2.35 -11.29
CA LEU A 2 3.07 -2.00 -10.11
C LEU A 2 3.92 -1.15 -9.17
N ALA A 3 3.51 0.08 -8.89
CA ALA A 3 4.15 0.90 -7.87
C ALA A 3 3.45 0.67 -6.52
N CYS A 4 4.16 0.11 -5.58
CA CYS A 4 3.70 -0.03 -4.21
C CYS A 4 4.45 0.97 -3.34
N GLY A 5 3.72 1.93 -2.77
CA GLY A 5 4.25 3.17 -2.24
C GLY A 5 5.39 3.08 -1.24
N MET A 6 6.51 3.72 -1.58
CA MET A 6 7.48 4.31 -0.63
C MET A 6 8.66 4.99 -1.35
N LEU A 7 8.56 6.27 -1.72
CA LEU A 7 9.74 7.07 -2.12
C LEU A 7 10.20 7.92 -0.93
N GLN A 8 11.50 7.93 -0.68
CA GLN A 8 12.13 8.90 0.20
C GLN A 8 13.13 9.74 -0.58
N ILE A 9 12.91 11.05 -0.63
CA ILE A 9 13.86 12.00 -1.24
C ILE A 9 14.98 12.40 -0.26
N LEU A 10 14.82 12.14 1.04
CA LEU A 10 15.77 12.53 2.09
C LEU A 10 16.31 11.38 2.95
N ALA A 11 15.87 10.14 2.77
CA ALA A 11 16.44 9.02 3.51
C ALA A 11 17.61 8.40 2.78
N THR A 12 18.56 7.99 3.56
CA THR A 12 19.81 7.35 3.12
C THR A 12 19.61 5.90 2.64
N SER A 13 18.41 5.32 2.78
CA SER A 13 18.16 3.93 2.42
C SER A 13 16.70 3.70 1.98
N PRO A 14 16.45 2.95 0.89
CA PRO A 14 15.12 2.52 0.47
C PRO A 14 14.59 1.33 1.30
N LEU A 15 15.35 0.84 2.27
CA LEU A 15 14.97 -0.30 3.08
C LEU A 15 13.77 0.02 3.99
N ASP A 16 12.89 -0.96 4.16
CA ASP A 16 11.74 -0.88 5.05
C ASP A 16 12.21 -1.00 6.52
N GLY A 17 12.40 0.15 7.17
CA GLY A 17 12.84 0.21 8.56
C GLY A 17 11.71 0.03 9.58
N GLU A 18 10.44 0.19 9.15
CA GLU A 18 9.28 0.04 10.03
C GLU A 18 8.55 -1.30 9.87
N GLY A 19 8.81 -2.02 8.77
CA GLY A 19 8.25 -3.34 8.52
C GLY A 19 6.80 -3.34 8.01
N HIS A 20 6.24 -2.21 7.56
CA HIS A 20 4.90 -2.13 7.00
C HIS A 20 4.88 -2.34 5.49
N GLY A 21 5.82 -1.75 4.76
CA GLY A 21 5.89 -1.82 3.30
C GLY A 21 6.20 -3.21 2.77
N THR A 22 7.02 -3.96 3.47
CA THR A 22 7.40 -5.33 3.09
C THR A 22 6.22 -6.29 3.03
N PRO A 23 5.37 -6.45 4.07
CA PRO A 23 4.20 -7.31 4.00
C PRO A 23 3.14 -6.81 3.02
N THR A 24 2.92 -5.50 2.89
CA THR A 24 1.94 -4.99 1.94
C THR A 24 2.35 -5.26 0.49
N SER A 25 3.61 -5.06 0.15
CA SER A 25 4.13 -5.38 -1.20
C SER A 25 4.18 -6.87 -1.47
N SER A 26 4.57 -7.70 -0.48
CA SER A 26 4.59 -9.15 -0.65
C SER A 26 3.19 -9.75 -0.79
N THR A 27 2.20 -9.22 -0.07
CA THR A 27 0.80 -9.62 -0.26
C THR A 27 0.29 -9.25 -1.65
N THR A 28 0.71 -8.10 -2.16
CA THR A 28 0.29 -7.63 -3.49
C THR A 28 0.96 -8.43 -4.61
N ALA A 29 2.28 -8.61 -4.56
CA ALA A 29 3.05 -9.13 -5.70
C ALA A 29 4.23 -10.04 -5.32
N GLY A 30 4.21 -10.62 -4.11
CA GLY A 30 5.24 -11.58 -3.69
C GLY A 30 5.26 -12.81 -4.57
N ASN A 31 6.46 -13.28 -4.93
CA ASN A 31 6.64 -14.51 -5.68
C ASN A 31 6.39 -15.74 -4.80
N PHE A 32 6.33 -16.91 -5.39
CA PHE A 32 6.16 -18.18 -4.68
C PHE A 32 7.36 -18.44 -3.75
N VAL A 33 7.08 -18.72 -2.48
CA VAL A 33 8.07 -19.13 -1.49
C VAL A 33 7.60 -20.44 -0.86
N GLU A 34 8.18 -21.55 -1.32
CA GLU A 34 7.87 -22.87 -0.80
C GLU A 34 8.43 -23.07 0.61
N GLY A 35 7.76 -23.88 1.41
CA GLY A 35 8.17 -24.20 2.77
C GLY A 35 8.04 -23.04 3.76
N SER A 36 7.30 -22.02 3.41
CA SER A 36 7.00 -20.89 4.32
C SER A 36 6.25 -21.39 5.54
N ASN A 37 6.74 -21.04 6.73
CA ASN A 37 6.10 -21.41 7.99
C ASN A 37 6.47 -20.39 9.09
N LEU A 38 5.71 -20.40 10.18
CA LEU A 38 6.02 -19.66 11.38
C LEU A 38 6.34 -20.65 12.51
N LEU A 39 7.61 -20.83 12.83
CA LEU A 39 8.09 -21.78 13.86
C LEU A 39 7.50 -23.19 13.65
N GLY A 40 7.46 -23.66 12.41
CA GLY A 40 6.91 -24.94 12.03
C GLY A 40 5.38 -24.98 11.85
N ASN A 41 4.67 -23.90 12.19
CA ASN A 41 3.23 -23.80 12.01
C ASN A 41 2.88 -23.22 10.64
N ALA A 42 1.68 -23.56 10.13
CA ALA A 42 1.14 -23.07 8.87
C ALA A 42 2.11 -23.30 7.68
N ASN A 43 2.81 -24.43 7.67
CA ASN A 43 3.72 -24.77 6.59
C ASN A 43 2.99 -24.86 5.24
N GLY A 44 3.54 -24.21 4.23
CA GLY A 44 2.96 -24.17 2.90
C GLY A 44 3.75 -23.28 1.95
N THR A 45 3.11 -22.87 0.86
CA THR A 45 3.68 -21.92 -0.08
C THR A 45 3.10 -20.54 0.17
N ALA A 46 3.94 -19.56 0.52
CA ALA A 46 3.53 -18.16 0.55
C ALA A 46 3.53 -17.60 -0.88
N ILE A 47 2.54 -16.73 -1.16
CA ILE A 47 2.31 -16.20 -2.49
C ILE A 47 1.57 -14.85 -2.38
N GLY A 48 1.96 -13.89 -3.20
CA GLY A 48 1.19 -12.67 -3.42
C GLY A 48 0.12 -12.86 -4.51
N ILE A 49 -0.73 -11.88 -4.69
CA ILE A 49 -1.83 -11.97 -5.67
C ILE A 49 -1.31 -11.83 -7.11
N ALA A 50 -0.41 -10.89 -7.36
CA ALA A 50 0.14 -10.60 -8.68
C ALA A 50 1.61 -11.04 -8.80
N THR A 51 1.88 -12.32 -8.68
CA THR A 51 3.24 -12.92 -8.58
C THR A 51 4.17 -12.61 -9.74
N ARG A 52 3.65 -12.21 -10.89
CA ARG A 52 4.44 -11.86 -12.08
C ARG A 52 4.56 -10.36 -12.31
N ALA A 53 4.02 -9.54 -11.42
CA ALA A 53 4.14 -8.09 -11.53
C ALA A 53 5.57 -7.62 -11.19
N HIS A 54 6.08 -6.67 -11.97
CA HIS A 54 7.27 -5.94 -11.59
C HIS A 54 6.88 -4.88 -10.55
N VAL A 55 7.59 -4.84 -9.44
CA VAL A 55 7.30 -3.94 -8.32
C VAL A 55 8.32 -2.81 -8.27
N ALA A 56 7.84 -1.58 -8.22
CA ALA A 56 8.63 -0.42 -7.86
C ALA A 56 8.19 0.05 -6.46
N MET A 57 9.15 0.27 -5.58
CA MET A 57 8.89 0.67 -4.19
C MET A 57 9.28 2.12 -3.98
N TYR A 58 8.38 2.89 -3.38
CA TYR A 58 8.59 4.31 -3.04
C TYR A 58 8.39 4.50 -1.54
N ARG A 59 9.45 4.68 -0.78
CA ARG A 59 9.38 4.89 0.66
C ARG A 59 9.10 6.35 0.97
N VAL A 60 7.93 6.66 1.55
CA VAL A 60 7.45 8.02 1.84
C VAL A 60 7.39 8.35 3.33
N CYS A 61 7.53 7.33 4.19
CA CYS A 61 7.45 7.50 5.63
C CYS A 61 8.76 7.06 6.29
N ASP A 62 9.19 7.86 7.26
CA ASP A 62 10.22 7.53 8.24
C ASP A 62 9.72 8.13 9.54
N SER A 63 9.28 7.37 10.51
CA SER A 63 8.58 7.84 11.73
C SER A 63 7.33 8.70 11.46
N VAL A 64 7.34 9.55 10.44
CA VAL A 64 6.22 10.40 9.99
C VAL A 64 6.17 10.41 8.47
N CYS A 65 4.96 10.36 7.91
CA CYS A 65 4.73 10.55 6.48
C CYS A 65 4.49 12.04 6.21
N LYS A 66 5.32 12.65 5.38
CA LYS A 66 5.21 14.08 5.05
C LYS A 66 4.53 14.26 3.70
N ASP A 67 3.67 15.26 3.59
CA ASP A 67 2.88 15.54 2.40
C ASP A 67 3.74 15.72 1.14
N PHE A 68 4.87 16.41 1.26
CA PHE A 68 5.77 16.63 0.14
C PHE A 68 6.49 15.35 -0.32
N ASP A 69 6.81 14.43 0.59
CA ASP A 69 7.41 13.13 0.24
C ASP A 69 6.38 12.25 -0.50
N ILE A 70 5.13 12.29 -0.07
CA ILE A 70 4.01 11.60 -0.73
C ILE A 70 3.81 12.13 -2.15
N LEU A 71 3.73 13.45 -2.34
CA LEU A 71 3.57 14.05 -3.67
C LEU A 71 4.75 13.75 -4.57
N ALA A 72 5.98 13.88 -4.07
CA ALA A 72 7.18 13.58 -4.82
C ALA A 72 7.24 12.10 -5.27
N SER A 73 6.74 11.18 -4.43
CA SER A 73 6.66 9.76 -4.79
C SER A 73 5.66 9.49 -5.89
N LEU A 74 4.51 10.14 -5.86
CA LEU A 74 3.50 10.03 -6.91
C LEU A 74 4.02 10.60 -8.24
N ASP A 75 4.72 11.73 -8.20
CA ASP A 75 5.38 12.30 -9.38
C ASP A 75 6.46 11.36 -9.94
N ALA A 76 7.25 10.73 -9.07
CA ALA A 76 8.26 9.76 -9.48
C ALA A 76 7.62 8.52 -10.11
N ALA A 77 6.57 7.95 -9.51
CA ALA A 77 5.84 6.81 -10.06
C ALA A 77 5.24 7.12 -11.43
N ILE A 78 4.68 8.33 -11.62
CA ILE A 78 4.18 8.79 -12.91
C ILE A 78 5.31 8.87 -13.95
N LYS A 79 6.47 9.41 -13.57
CA LYS A 79 7.65 9.50 -14.46
C LYS A 79 8.23 8.14 -14.83
N ASP A 80 8.23 7.21 -13.89
CA ASP A 80 8.70 5.83 -14.08
C ASP A 80 7.74 5.01 -14.96
N GLY A 81 6.56 5.53 -15.25
CA GLY A 81 5.59 4.90 -16.14
C GLY A 81 4.98 3.64 -15.57
N VAL A 82 4.61 3.67 -14.29
CA VAL A 82 3.90 2.54 -13.66
C VAL A 82 2.49 2.42 -14.22
N ASP A 83 1.93 1.22 -14.23
CA ASP A 83 0.55 0.98 -14.69
C ASP A 83 -0.45 1.15 -13.56
N VAL A 84 -0.03 0.81 -12.32
CA VAL A 84 -0.89 0.81 -11.13
C VAL A 84 -0.12 1.37 -9.94
N ILE A 85 -0.75 2.23 -9.17
CA ILE A 85 -0.25 2.73 -7.89
C ILE A 85 -1.10 2.14 -6.76
N SER A 86 -0.46 1.44 -5.82
CA SER A 86 -1.10 0.91 -4.60
C SER A 86 -0.62 1.70 -3.38
N ILE A 87 -1.57 2.31 -2.66
CA ILE A 87 -1.30 3.21 -1.54
C ILE A 87 -1.84 2.58 -0.25
N SER A 88 -0.93 2.18 0.65
CA SER A 88 -1.26 1.63 1.97
C SER A 88 -0.98 2.63 3.08
N LEU A 89 -1.37 3.87 2.87
CA LEU A 89 -1.28 4.96 3.84
C LEU A 89 -2.52 5.83 3.76
N GLY A 90 -2.65 6.72 4.76
CA GLY A 90 -3.70 7.72 4.78
C GLY A 90 -3.66 8.53 6.06
N ILE A 91 -4.27 9.69 6.02
CA ILE A 91 -4.41 10.59 7.14
C ILE A 91 -5.68 10.20 7.89
N THR A 92 -5.64 10.23 9.22
CA THR A 92 -6.78 9.82 10.08
C THR A 92 -7.94 10.83 10.09
N VAL A 93 -7.78 11.96 9.43
CA VAL A 93 -8.78 13.03 9.32
C VAL A 93 -9.17 13.19 7.88
N ALA A 94 -10.47 13.23 7.59
CA ALA A 94 -10.96 13.51 6.25
C ALA A 94 -10.61 14.97 5.87
N LEU A 95 -9.81 15.14 4.82
CA LEU A 95 -9.47 16.42 4.25
C LEU A 95 -10.40 16.74 3.07
N LEU A 96 -10.48 18.03 2.73
CA LEU A 96 -11.10 18.45 1.49
C LEU A 96 -10.21 18.03 0.31
N LEU A 97 -10.79 17.56 -0.79
CA LEU A 97 -10.07 17.00 -1.94
C LEU A 97 -8.96 17.91 -2.50
N TYR A 98 -9.16 19.22 -2.42
CA TYR A 98 -8.17 20.20 -2.90
C TYR A 98 -7.01 20.46 -1.92
N SER A 99 -7.08 19.93 -0.70
CA SER A 99 -6.02 20.00 0.31
C SER A 99 -5.46 18.63 0.69
N ASP A 100 -6.01 17.55 0.16
CA ASP A 100 -5.54 16.20 0.34
C ASP A 100 -4.48 15.87 -0.72
N VAL A 101 -3.24 15.68 -0.28
CA VAL A 101 -2.10 15.40 -1.16
C VAL A 101 -2.25 14.09 -1.93
N LEU A 102 -2.92 13.08 -1.34
CA LEU A 102 -3.21 11.82 -2.02
C LEU A 102 -4.26 12.03 -3.11
N ALA A 103 -5.30 12.82 -2.84
CA ALA A 103 -6.28 13.17 -3.84
C ALA A 103 -5.65 13.94 -5.01
N ILE A 104 -4.83 14.95 -4.73
CA ILE A 104 -4.17 15.78 -5.75
C ILE A 104 -3.22 14.94 -6.61
N GLY A 105 -2.31 14.19 -5.98
CA GLY A 105 -1.32 13.39 -6.70
C GLY A 105 -1.94 12.23 -7.48
N SER A 106 -2.95 11.56 -6.91
CA SER A 106 -3.68 10.50 -7.62
C SER A 106 -4.48 11.01 -8.81
N TYR A 107 -5.03 12.22 -8.74
CA TYR A 107 -5.67 12.85 -9.90
C TYR A 107 -4.70 13.03 -11.07
N SER A 108 -3.48 13.46 -10.78
CA SER A 108 -2.42 13.58 -11.79
C SER A 108 -2.03 12.25 -12.41
N ALA A 109 -1.98 11.18 -11.61
CA ALA A 109 -1.69 9.83 -12.07
C ALA A 109 -2.80 9.30 -13.00
N ILE A 110 -4.07 9.45 -12.60
CA ILE A 110 -5.23 9.02 -13.41
C ILE A 110 -5.31 9.80 -14.73
N ALA A 111 -4.98 11.08 -14.74
CA ALA A 111 -4.90 11.87 -15.97
C ALA A 111 -3.84 11.34 -16.97
N LYS A 112 -2.91 10.50 -16.50
CA LYS A 112 -1.91 9.79 -17.31
C LYS A 112 -2.29 8.33 -17.61
N GLY A 113 -3.49 7.90 -17.22
CA GLY A 113 -3.97 6.54 -17.45
C GLY A 113 -3.49 5.52 -16.41
N ILE A 114 -2.88 5.97 -15.31
CA ILE A 114 -2.38 5.10 -14.23
C ILE A 114 -3.54 4.81 -13.27
N PHE A 115 -3.75 3.53 -12.95
CA PHE A 115 -4.80 3.12 -12.03
C PHE A 115 -4.35 3.30 -10.57
N VAL A 116 -5.16 3.98 -9.75
CA VAL A 116 -4.79 4.26 -8.35
C VAL A 116 -5.74 3.55 -7.39
N ILE A 117 -5.15 2.79 -6.47
CA ILE A 117 -5.84 2.04 -5.42
C ILE A 117 -5.34 2.52 -4.06
N ALA A 118 -6.24 2.72 -3.11
CA ALA A 118 -5.86 3.09 -1.75
C ALA A 118 -6.69 2.35 -0.70
N SER A 119 -6.13 2.19 0.50
CA SER A 119 -6.82 1.64 1.66
C SER A 119 -7.86 2.63 2.20
N THR A 120 -8.98 2.11 2.75
CA THR A 120 -10.03 2.91 3.40
C THR A 120 -9.66 3.36 4.81
N GLY A 121 -8.52 2.95 5.34
CA GLY A 121 -8.12 3.16 6.74
C GLY A 121 -8.62 2.07 7.69
N ASN A 122 -8.27 2.23 8.97
CA ASN A 122 -8.45 1.22 10.02
C ASN A 122 -9.37 1.69 11.17
N LEU A 123 -10.13 2.75 10.99
CA LEU A 123 -10.96 3.36 12.04
C LEU A 123 -12.41 2.85 12.06
N GLY A 124 -12.76 1.93 11.15
CA GLY A 124 -14.09 1.31 11.15
C GLY A 124 -14.41 0.53 12.45
N PRO A 125 -15.68 0.18 12.72
CA PRO A 125 -16.85 0.33 11.83
C PRO A 125 -17.64 1.65 12.00
N ASN A 126 -17.08 2.63 12.68
CA ASN A 126 -17.77 3.90 12.93
C ASN A 126 -18.06 4.68 11.65
N ASN A 127 -19.10 5.50 11.68
CA ASN A 127 -19.46 6.35 10.55
C ASN A 127 -18.39 7.41 10.31
N CYS A 128 -18.24 7.82 9.04
CA CYS A 128 -17.31 8.86 8.61
C CYS A 128 -15.82 8.56 8.89
N THR A 129 -15.43 7.29 8.91
CA THR A 129 -14.04 6.86 9.16
C THR A 129 -13.28 6.43 7.89
N VAL A 130 -13.96 6.41 6.75
CA VAL A 130 -13.32 6.13 5.44
C VAL A 130 -12.41 7.30 5.06
N ILE A 131 -11.16 6.99 4.76
CA ILE A 131 -10.15 7.93 4.24
C ILE A 131 -9.85 7.63 2.78
N ASN A 132 -9.06 8.48 2.12
CA ASN A 132 -8.69 8.34 0.70
C ASN A 132 -9.89 8.26 -0.26
N GLY A 133 -11.02 8.84 0.11
CA GLY A 133 -12.30 8.72 -0.58
C GLY A 133 -12.46 9.60 -1.83
N ALA A 134 -11.37 10.00 -2.49
CA ALA A 134 -11.48 10.75 -3.74
C ALA A 134 -12.16 9.90 -4.83
N PRO A 135 -13.12 10.45 -5.59
CA PRO A 135 -13.96 9.64 -6.49
C PRO A 135 -13.23 8.99 -7.67
N TRP A 136 -11.98 9.35 -7.90
CA TRP A 136 -11.10 8.77 -8.90
C TRP A 136 -10.15 7.70 -8.34
N ILE A 137 -10.15 7.45 -7.03
CA ILE A 137 -9.36 6.40 -6.38
C ILE A 137 -10.24 5.18 -6.14
N LEU A 138 -9.75 3.97 -6.47
CA LEU A 138 -10.39 2.75 -6.02
C LEU A 138 -10.06 2.54 -4.53
N ASN A 139 -11.02 2.77 -3.69
CA ASN A 139 -10.89 2.64 -2.25
C ASN A 139 -11.25 1.22 -1.80
N VAL A 140 -10.35 0.53 -1.10
CA VAL A 140 -10.49 -0.88 -0.72
C VAL A 140 -10.38 -1.05 0.79
N ALA A 141 -11.40 -1.67 1.37
CA ALA A 141 -11.44 -2.03 2.78
C ALA A 141 -10.92 -3.46 3.02
N ALA A 142 -10.42 -3.71 4.22
CA ALA A 142 -10.09 -5.05 4.67
C ALA A 142 -11.33 -5.79 5.18
N SER A 143 -11.33 -7.11 5.02
CA SER A 143 -12.29 -8.00 5.65
C SER A 143 -11.59 -9.19 6.30
N THR A 144 -12.29 -9.89 7.17
CA THR A 144 -11.83 -11.20 7.66
C THR A 144 -11.92 -12.23 6.53
N THR A 145 -11.02 -13.20 6.55
CA THR A 145 -11.08 -14.34 5.64
C THR A 145 -11.89 -15.49 6.25
N ASP A 146 -12.30 -16.44 5.47
CA ASP A 146 -12.93 -17.69 5.91
C ASP A 146 -11.93 -18.68 6.55
N ARG A 147 -10.64 -18.34 6.56
CA ARG A 147 -9.57 -19.14 7.15
C ARG A 147 -9.58 -19.00 8.68
N LYS A 148 -9.63 -20.13 9.39
CA LYS A 148 -9.46 -20.21 10.83
C LYS A 148 -8.14 -20.91 11.15
N ILE A 149 -7.27 -20.23 11.87
CA ILE A 149 -6.04 -20.80 12.43
C ILE A 149 -6.33 -21.15 13.89
N SER A 150 -6.19 -22.43 14.26
CA SER A 150 -6.41 -22.87 15.65
C SER A 150 -5.19 -23.65 16.13
N ALA A 151 -4.84 -23.46 17.41
CA ALA A 151 -3.85 -24.26 18.13
C ALA A 151 -4.57 -25.14 19.15
N ILE A 152 -4.17 -26.41 19.21
CA ILE A 152 -4.66 -27.35 20.22
C ILE A 152 -3.47 -27.67 21.14
N ALA A 153 -3.58 -27.28 22.41
CA ALA A 153 -2.65 -27.73 23.44
C ALA A 153 -3.07 -29.16 23.88
N MET A 154 -2.14 -30.10 23.79
CA MET A 154 -2.28 -31.47 24.30
C MET A 154 -1.54 -31.61 25.62
#